data_1aa6db5ffe3e0408ad96a92c38ef7244
#
_entry.id   1aa6db5ffe3e0408ad96a92c38ef7244
#
_cell.length_a   1.000
_cell.length_b   1.000
_cell.length_c   1.000
_cell.angle_alpha   90.00
_cell.angle_beta   90.00
_cell.angle_gamma   90.00
#
_symmetry.space_group_name_H-M   'P 1'
#
loop_
_entity.id
_entity.type
_entity.pdbx_description
1 polymer ?
#
loop_
_entity_poly.entity_id
_entity_poly.type
_entity_poly.pdbx_seq_one_letter_code
_entity_poly.pdbx_strand_id
1 'polypeptide(L)'
;MIKKLLLLLFCLFSFSAIHADVAADFDWKLEGSTLTISGTGNMPDYFSGNKAPWGSLRYEIEKVIIKDGVTNIGNRAFINCSNLASVEIPNSVTSIGDYAFEHCEYLHSIEIPNSVTSIGEGAFNHCSSLTSIEIPNSVTSIGSETFYYCESLTSIEIPNLVTSIGDRAFNNCRWLSSITFKGSNPPKFGENVFYEVTKTIPVYVPANSIEAYKKAVGDFGFSNIKETITLTDNEAYTRESDLEGVDVSYTRNFNNVKWQALYLPFSLKYEDWKDDFEMAYINGIIQRDNDDDGEIDETEVEIIKMKSGSTQPNAPYLIRAKTTGEKTLSVKNTTVYAAPEESYVDCSTTTATFFFVGTYNTIPYETLAEYGYYAMGGGELVMSNGSDLKPFRWFMVVETRSYRPSSHDRAKVITLKVLDEDETTGVANIQHQSANTQLYDLNGRKVSENNLKPGVYVKNGKKFVVK
;
A
#
# COMPACT_ATOMS: atom_id res chain seq x y z
N MET A 1 -43.73 39.87 45.03
CA MET A 1 -43.75 39.32 43.67
C MET A 1 -42.67 39.95 42.76
N ILE A 2 -41.59 40.49 43.33
CA ILE A 2 -40.48 41.19 42.55
C ILE A 2 -39.10 40.49 42.68
N LYS A 3 -38.98 39.44 43.51
CA LYS A 3 -37.74 38.70 43.70
C LYS A 3 -37.57 37.42 42.83
N LYS A 4 -38.54 37.09 41.95
CA LYS A 4 -38.42 35.95 41.01
C LYS A 4 -38.18 36.34 39.54
N LEU A 5 -38.06 37.65 39.23
CA LEU A 5 -37.84 38.18 37.90
C LEU A 5 -36.36 38.53 37.63
N LEU A 6 -35.51 38.45 38.66
CA LEU A 6 -34.08 38.80 38.52
C LEU A 6 -33.17 37.58 38.35
N LEU A 7 -33.72 36.35 38.37
CA LEU A 7 -32.93 35.12 38.21
C LEU A 7 -33.09 34.45 36.83
N LEU A 8 -33.88 35.05 35.92
CA LEU A 8 -34.10 34.57 34.55
C LEU A 8 -33.41 35.43 33.46
N LEU A 9 -32.65 36.46 33.90
CA LEU A 9 -31.92 37.34 32.97
C LEU A 9 -30.42 37.07 32.94
N PHE A 10 -29.94 35.98 33.57
CA PHE A 10 -28.49 35.62 33.60
C PHE A 10 -28.13 34.42 32.75
N CYS A 11 -29.05 33.87 31.97
CA CYS A 11 -28.80 32.72 31.07
C CYS A 11 -28.99 33.04 29.59
N LEU A 12 -29.00 34.29 29.15
CA LEU A 12 -29.07 34.70 27.74
C LEU A 12 -28.01 35.74 27.36
N PHE A 13 -26.84 35.67 27.96
CA PHE A 13 -25.66 36.19 27.29
C PHE A 13 -25.05 35.06 26.48
N SER A 14 -25.66 34.70 25.33
CA SER A 14 -24.90 34.30 24.20
C SER A 14 -23.87 35.40 23.97
N PHE A 15 -22.60 35.08 24.22
CA PHE A 15 -21.48 35.89 23.76
C PHE A 15 -21.62 36.02 22.25
N SER A 16 -22.29 37.06 21.78
CA SER A 16 -22.19 37.53 20.42
C SER A 16 -20.77 38.00 20.28
N ALA A 17 -19.94 37.24 19.53
CA ALA A 17 -18.61 37.64 19.20
C ALA A 17 -18.65 39.06 18.63
N ILE A 18 -17.91 39.96 19.25
CA ILE A 18 -17.70 41.32 18.75
C ILE A 18 -16.97 41.18 17.45
N HIS A 19 -17.62 41.51 16.32
CA HIS A 19 -17.00 41.65 15.03
C HIS A 19 -15.95 42.76 15.12
N ALA A 20 -14.70 42.43 15.14
CA ALA A 20 -13.62 43.38 14.83
C ALA A 20 -13.42 43.34 13.33
N ASP A 21 -13.58 44.49 12.69
CA ASP A 21 -13.28 44.74 11.27
C ASP A 21 -11.87 44.24 10.94
N VAL A 22 -11.75 43.07 10.30
CA VAL A 22 -10.56 42.60 9.63
C VAL A 22 -10.95 42.39 8.19
N ALA A 23 -10.26 43.08 7.31
CA ALA A 23 -10.46 43.07 5.88
C ALA A 23 -10.64 41.66 5.32
N ALA A 24 -11.72 41.49 4.54
CA ALA A 24 -12.10 40.35 3.73
C ALA A 24 -12.74 39.15 4.43
N ASP A 25 -14.00 38.95 4.19
CA ASP A 25 -14.82 37.74 4.01
C ASP A 25 -14.63 36.52 4.96
N PHE A 26 -13.97 36.66 6.13
CA PHE A 26 -13.84 35.57 7.11
C PHE A 26 -14.66 35.84 8.35
N ASP A 27 -15.65 34.97 8.61
CA ASP A 27 -16.38 34.88 9.86
C ASP A 27 -15.75 33.81 10.75
N TRP A 28 -15.71 34.08 12.06
CA TRP A 28 -15.32 33.10 13.05
C TRP A 28 -16.28 33.08 14.22
N LYS A 29 -16.45 31.93 14.82
CA LYS A 29 -17.30 31.74 15.98
C LYS A 29 -16.69 30.74 16.93
N LEU A 30 -16.58 31.09 18.21
CA LEU A 30 -16.22 30.16 19.27
C LEU A 30 -17.52 29.77 20.03
N GLU A 31 -17.84 28.48 19.99
CA GLU A 31 -18.94 27.89 20.75
C GLU A 31 -18.42 26.80 21.67
N GLY A 32 -18.51 27.03 22.98
CA GLY A 32 -17.79 26.23 23.95
C GLY A 32 -16.24 26.32 23.66
N SER A 33 -15.62 25.21 23.41
CA SER A 33 -14.18 25.14 23.03
C SER A 33 -13.95 24.91 21.52
N THR A 34 -15.00 24.99 20.69
CA THR A 34 -14.91 24.81 19.24
C THR A 34 -14.90 26.12 18.50
N LEU A 35 -13.79 26.41 17.83
CA LEU A 35 -13.63 27.55 16.93
C LEU A 35 -14.00 27.12 15.50
N THR A 36 -15.02 27.72 14.94
CA THR A 36 -15.42 27.54 13.53
C THR A 36 -15.00 28.75 12.74
N ILE A 37 -14.31 28.54 11.62
CA ILE A 37 -13.89 29.57 10.66
C ILE A 37 -14.56 29.31 9.34
N SER A 38 -15.23 30.33 8.79
CA SER A 38 -15.92 30.30 7.50
C SER A 38 -15.54 31.52 6.67
N GLY A 39 -15.68 31.40 5.34
CA GLY A 39 -15.36 32.47 4.40
C GLY A 39 -14.83 31.90 3.09
N THR A 40 -14.35 32.78 2.23
CA THR A 40 -13.82 32.42 0.90
C THR A 40 -12.47 33.08 0.64
N GLY A 41 -11.54 32.33 0.04
CA GLY A 41 -10.21 32.82 -0.29
C GLY A 41 -9.18 32.58 0.81
N ASN A 42 -8.13 33.40 0.83
CA ASN A 42 -6.97 33.23 1.68
C ASN A 42 -7.22 33.77 3.10
N MET A 43 -7.03 32.90 4.10
CA MET A 43 -6.97 33.36 5.50
C MET A 43 -5.79 34.31 5.65
N PRO A 44 -5.97 35.47 6.34
CA PRO A 44 -4.87 36.44 6.55
C PRO A 44 -3.70 35.83 7.32
N ASP A 45 -2.52 36.38 7.08
CA ASP A 45 -1.34 36.13 7.89
C ASP A 45 -1.37 36.97 9.16
N TYR A 46 -0.92 36.36 10.27
CA TYR A 46 -0.88 37.01 11.56
C TYR A 46 0.59 37.15 12.03
N PHE A 47 0.86 38.21 12.81
CA PHE A 47 2.18 38.51 13.36
C PHE A 47 2.05 39.31 14.67
N SER A 48 3.16 39.68 15.31
CA SER A 48 3.13 40.33 16.63
C SER A 48 2.27 41.60 16.69
N GLY A 49 2.17 42.34 15.59
CA GLY A 49 1.37 43.57 15.47
C GLY A 49 -0.06 43.35 14.95
N ASN A 50 -0.35 42.19 14.37
CA ASN A 50 -1.67 41.81 13.81
C ASN A 50 -1.98 40.37 14.25
N LYS A 51 -2.57 40.18 15.41
CA LYS A 51 -2.90 38.87 15.97
C LYS A 51 -4.22 38.36 15.38
N ALA A 52 -4.33 37.04 15.28
CA ALA A 52 -5.59 36.40 14.92
C ALA A 52 -6.73 36.89 15.84
N PRO A 53 -7.95 37.16 15.29
CA PRO A 53 -9.06 37.68 16.08
C PRO A 53 -9.41 36.85 17.31
N TRP A 54 -9.21 35.54 17.25
CA TRP A 54 -9.38 34.59 18.36
C TRP A 54 -8.14 34.45 19.26
N GLY A 55 -7.06 35.18 18.99
CA GLY A 55 -5.77 35.04 19.70
C GLY A 55 -5.83 35.28 21.21
N SER A 56 -6.81 36.08 21.72
CA SER A 56 -7.04 36.23 23.16
C SER A 56 -7.71 35.04 23.81
N LEU A 57 -8.39 34.19 23.00
CA LEU A 57 -9.13 32.99 23.41
C LEU A 57 -8.36 31.69 23.16
N ARG A 58 -7.09 31.77 22.75
CA ARG A 58 -6.28 30.63 22.30
C ARG A 58 -6.21 29.44 23.26
N TYR A 59 -6.30 29.70 24.57
CA TYR A 59 -6.30 28.67 25.61
C TYR A 59 -7.67 28.01 25.85
N GLU A 60 -8.72 28.58 25.26
CA GLU A 60 -10.09 28.04 25.33
C GLU A 60 -10.40 27.15 24.12
N ILE A 61 -9.54 27.20 23.07
CA ILE A 61 -9.76 26.47 21.83
C ILE A 61 -9.22 25.05 21.95
N GLU A 62 -10.11 24.05 21.93
CA GLU A 62 -9.78 22.63 21.90
C GLU A 62 -10.00 22.00 20.52
N LYS A 63 -10.90 22.60 19.73
CA LYS A 63 -11.22 22.15 18.38
C LYS A 63 -11.29 23.33 17.41
N VAL A 64 -10.75 23.13 16.20
CA VAL A 64 -10.89 24.06 15.07
C VAL A 64 -11.61 23.36 13.93
N ILE A 65 -12.61 24.02 13.35
CA ILE A 65 -13.31 23.60 12.14
C ILE A 65 -13.17 24.70 11.10
N ILE A 66 -12.42 24.41 10.03
CA ILE A 66 -12.28 25.28 8.88
C ILE A 66 -13.31 24.82 7.83
N LYS A 67 -14.15 25.74 7.35
CA LYS A 67 -15.20 25.43 6.38
C LYS A 67 -14.71 25.56 4.95
N ASP A 68 -15.38 24.85 4.02
CA ASP A 68 -15.14 24.96 2.59
C ASP A 68 -15.19 26.41 2.11
N GLY A 69 -14.31 26.75 1.16
CA GLY A 69 -14.11 28.10 0.63
C GLY A 69 -12.82 28.75 1.13
N VAL A 70 -12.33 28.38 2.33
CA VAL A 70 -11.01 28.80 2.82
C VAL A 70 -9.92 28.09 2.03
N THR A 71 -8.98 28.82 1.43
CA THR A 71 -7.99 28.26 0.50
C THR A 71 -6.60 28.09 1.09
N ASN A 72 -6.32 28.68 2.25
CA ASN A 72 -5.08 28.46 3.02
C ASN A 72 -5.33 28.62 4.52
N ILE A 73 -4.40 28.13 5.32
CA ILE A 73 -4.28 28.48 6.73
C ILE A 73 -3.16 29.52 6.82
N GLY A 74 -3.50 30.74 7.30
CA GLY A 74 -2.55 31.85 7.36
C GLY A 74 -1.39 31.62 8.34
N ASN A 75 -0.29 32.36 8.18
CA ASN A 75 0.82 32.32 9.09
C ASN A 75 0.38 32.64 10.51
N ARG A 76 0.83 31.84 11.49
CA ARG A 76 0.55 31.98 12.92
C ARG A 76 -0.95 31.98 13.29
N ALA A 77 -1.82 31.40 12.45
CA ALA A 77 -3.27 31.44 12.66
C ALA A 77 -3.68 30.82 14.00
N PHE A 78 -3.06 29.75 14.43
CA PHE A 78 -3.34 29.01 15.67
C PHE A 78 -2.14 28.92 16.60
N ILE A 79 -1.20 29.87 16.48
CA ILE A 79 -0.02 29.91 17.34
C ILE A 79 -0.39 29.96 18.82
N ASN A 80 0.25 29.12 19.64
CA ASN A 80 0.01 29.01 21.09
C ASN A 80 -1.44 28.57 21.46
N CYS A 81 -2.19 27.90 20.58
CA CYS A 81 -3.42 27.23 20.96
C CYS A 81 -3.07 25.92 21.68
N SER A 82 -2.51 26.02 22.89
CA SER A 82 -1.90 24.89 23.60
C SER A 82 -2.89 23.76 23.91
N ASN A 83 -4.18 24.07 24.06
CA ASN A 83 -5.23 23.10 24.35
C ASN A 83 -5.89 22.52 23.08
N LEU A 84 -5.46 22.94 21.89
CA LEU A 84 -6.00 22.46 20.62
C LEU A 84 -5.68 20.97 20.43
N ALA A 85 -6.74 20.15 20.43
CA ALA A 85 -6.64 18.69 20.30
C ALA A 85 -7.00 18.18 18.92
N SER A 86 -7.81 18.90 18.15
CA SER A 86 -8.24 18.47 16.80
C SER A 86 -8.49 19.64 15.85
N VAL A 87 -8.21 19.40 14.57
CA VAL A 87 -8.44 20.37 13.48
C VAL A 87 -9.10 19.64 12.31
N GLU A 88 -10.21 20.21 11.81
CA GLU A 88 -10.85 19.79 10.56
C GLU A 88 -10.45 20.76 9.44
N ILE A 89 -9.74 20.25 8.43
CA ILE A 89 -9.26 21.04 7.28
C ILE A 89 -10.00 20.57 6.01
N PRO A 90 -10.70 21.45 5.29
CA PRO A 90 -11.43 21.09 4.08
C PRO A 90 -10.49 20.92 2.87
N ASN A 91 -10.98 20.23 1.84
CA ASN A 91 -10.24 20.04 0.58
C ASN A 91 -10.03 21.33 -0.25
N SER A 92 -10.62 22.45 0.14
CA SER A 92 -10.36 23.77 -0.47
C SER A 92 -9.02 24.35 -0.03
N VAL A 93 -8.41 23.88 1.07
CA VAL A 93 -7.13 24.36 1.58
C VAL A 93 -5.98 23.77 0.75
N THR A 94 -5.11 24.64 0.24
CA THR A 94 -3.97 24.28 -0.61
C THR A 94 -2.61 24.55 0.04
N SER A 95 -2.58 25.31 1.16
CA SER A 95 -1.35 25.59 1.91
C SER A 95 -1.59 25.81 3.40
N ILE A 96 -0.59 25.44 4.18
CA ILE A 96 -0.49 25.73 5.62
C ILE A 96 0.69 26.71 5.80
N GLY A 97 0.44 27.86 6.40
CA GLY A 97 1.40 28.94 6.57
C GLY A 97 2.45 28.69 7.65
N ASP A 98 3.40 29.60 7.73
CA ASP A 98 4.50 29.56 8.69
C ASP A 98 3.98 29.66 10.14
N TYR A 99 4.47 28.77 11.01
CA TYR A 99 4.12 28.73 12.43
C TYR A 99 2.60 28.61 12.70
N ALA A 100 1.83 28.08 11.73
CA ALA A 100 0.38 28.07 11.81
C ALA A 100 -0.16 27.37 13.06
N PHE A 101 0.47 26.28 13.48
CA PHE A 101 0.13 25.48 14.67
C PHE A 101 1.29 25.43 15.69
N GLU A 102 2.17 26.43 15.68
CA GLU A 102 3.27 26.48 16.64
C GLU A 102 2.74 26.49 18.08
N HIS A 103 3.32 25.65 18.95
CA HIS A 103 2.89 25.46 20.34
C HIS A 103 1.43 24.98 20.52
N CYS A 104 0.92 24.16 19.59
CA CYS A 104 -0.31 23.39 19.80
C CYS A 104 0.05 22.09 20.53
N GLU A 105 0.39 22.20 21.81
CA GLU A 105 1.01 21.13 22.60
C GLU A 105 0.11 19.91 22.79
N TYR A 106 -1.22 20.05 22.77
CA TYR A 106 -2.19 18.98 22.92
C TYR A 106 -2.66 18.37 21.58
N LEU A 107 -2.14 18.83 20.44
CA LEU A 107 -2.49 18.29 19.14
C LEU A 107 -1.86 16.89 18.95
N HIS A 108 -2.67 15.84 19.01
CA HIS A 108 -2.21 14.44 18.94
C HIS A 108 -2.08 13.93 17.51
N SER A 109 -2.98 14.39 16.64
CA SER A 109 -2.98 14.06 15.20
C SER A 109 -3.67 15.17 14.43
N ILE A 110 -3.35 15.27 13.14
CA ILE A 110 -4.00 16.17 12.21
C ILE A 110 -4.06 15.50 10.84
N GLU A 111 -5.24 15.55 10.21
CA GLU A 111 -5.43 15.09 8.84
C GLU A 111 -5.23 16.27 7.88
N ILE A 112 -4.19 16.19 7.05
CA ILE A 112 -3.87 17.20 6.03
C ILE A 112 -4.41 16.71 4.70
N PRO A 113 -5.35 17.46 4.04
CA PRO A 113 -5.93 17.03 2.78
C PRO A 113 -4.89 16.95 1.65
N ASN A 114 -5.13 16.07 0.67
CA ASN A 114 -4.27 15.92 -0.51
C ASN A 114 -4.24 17.16 -1.43
N SER A 115 -5.10 18.14 -1.20
CA SER A 115 -5.06 19.45 -1.85
C SER A 115 -3.90 20.34 -1.37
N VAL A 116 -3.33 20.07 -0.17
CA VAL A 116 -2.23 20.85 0.39
C VAL A 116 -0.94 20.54 -0.35
N THR A 117 -0.32 21.55 -0.94
CA THR A 117 0.93 21.46 -1.71
C THR A 117 2.13 22.05 -0.99
N SER A 118 1.92 22.84 0.09
CA SER A 118 2.98 23.44 0.87
C SER A 118 2.65 23.51 2.37
N ILE A 119 3.64 23.23 3.18
CA ILE A 119 3.63 23.35 4.63
C ILE A 119 4.80 24.28 5.01
N GLY A 120 4.48 25.39 5.67
CA GLY A 120 5.41 26.46 5.96
C GLY A 120 6.44 26.14 7.04
N GLU A 121 7.37 27.10 7.25
CA GLU A 121 8.36 27.05 8.30
C GLU A 121 7.70 26.96 9.68
N GLY A 122 8.18 26.07 10.53
CA GLY A 122 7.69 25.91 11.91
C GLY A 122 6.20 25.60 12.03
N ALA A 123 5.53 25.14 10.96
CA ALA A 123 4.07 24.99 10.95
C ALA A 123 3.53 24.16 12.11
N PHE A 124 4.26 23.15 12.58
CA PHE A 124 3.95 22.27 13.73
C PHE A 124 5.04 22.34 14.82
N ASN A 125 5.79 23.42 14.87
CA ASN A 125 6.85 23.63 15.86
C ASN A 125 6.27 23.52 17.28
N HIS A 126 6.89 22.72 18.18
CA HIS A 126 6.42 22.45 19.54
C HIS A 126 5.01 21.80 19.63
N CYS A 127 4.55 21.07 18.63
CA CYS A 127 3.41 20.16 18.78
C CYS A 127 3.86 18.89 19.52
N SER A 128 4.17 19.02 20.82
CA SER A 128 4.87 17.99 21.60
C SER A 128 4.07 16.68 21.77
N SER A 129 2.74 16.72 21.69
CA SER A 129 1.89 15.54 21.75
C SER A 129 1.58 14.90 20.39
N LEU A 130 2.06 15.46 19.28
CA LEU A 130 1.80 14.94 17.94
C LEU A 130 2.46 13.57 17.76
N THR A 131 1.67 12.52 17.72
CA THR A 131 2.14 11.13 17.65
C THR A 131 2.30 10.62 16.22
N SER A 132 1.47 11.12 15.30
CA SER A 132 1.49 10.77 13.89
C SER A 132 1.03 11.93 13.01
N ILE A 133 1.57 12.01 11.82
CA ILE A 133 1.15 12.95 10.78
C ILE A 133 1.42 12.31 9.42
N GLU A 134 0.45 12.43 8.52
CA GLU A 134 0.61 12.07 7.11
C GLU A 134 0.90 13.35 6.30
N ILE A 135 2.04 13.39 5.64
CA ILE A 135 2.39 14.47 4.71
C ILE A 135 1.82 14.12 3.35
N PRO A 136 0.95 14.97 2.76
CA PRO A 136 0.36 14.69 1.46
C PRO A 136 1.40 14.49 0.34
N ASN A 137 1.10 13.60 -0.60
CA ASN A 137 1.97 13.32 -1.75
C ASN A 137 2.17 14.51 -2.69
N SER A 138 1.35 15.54 -2.57
CA SER A 138 1.45 16.82 -3.31
C SER A 138 2.52 17.77 -2.75
N VAL A 139 3.03 17.52 -1.54
CA VAL A 139 4.04 18.38 -0.88
C VAL A 139 5.41 18.16 -1.52
N THR A 140 6.08 19.24 -1.92
CA THR A 140 7.38 19.20 -2.61
C THR A 140 8.57 19.62 -1.74
N SER A 141 8.30 20.21 -0.57
CA SER A 141 9.32 20.61 0.40
C SER A 141 8.77 20.61 1.82
N ILE A 142 9.63 20.32 2.78
CA ILE A 142 9.39 20.48 4.22
C ILE A 142 10.22 21.67 4.67
N GLY A 143 9.57 22.70 5.25
CA GLY A 143 10.18 23.93 5.70
C GLY A 143 11.15 23.73 6.86
N SER A 144 11.93 24.77 7.19
CA SER A 144 12.75 24.79 8.41
C SER A 144 11.84 24.66 9.63
N GLU A 145 12.32 23.94 10.65
CA GLU A 145 11.65 23.79 11.95
C GLU A 145 10.20 23.27 11.89
N THR A 146 9.73 22.75 10.75
CA THR A 146 8.32 22.35 10.57
C THR A 146 7.81 21.43 11.69
N PHE A 147 8.61 20.45 12.12
CA PHE A 147 8.30 19.49 13.21
C PHE A 147 9.32 19.62 14.38
N TYR A 148 9.87 20.79 14.58
CA TYR A 148 10.82 21.04 15.66
C TYR A 148 10.16 20.79 17.02
N TYR A 149 10.76 19.96 17.90
CA TYR A 149 10.17 19.55 19.19
C TYR A 149 8.80 18.83 19.09
N CYS A 150 8.49 18.14 17.98
CA CYS A 150 7.43 17.15 17.96
C CYS A 150 7.90 15.89 18.70
N GLU A 151 8.07 15.99 20.01
CA GLU A 151 8.75 14.96 20.82
C GLU A 151 8.05 13.60 20.74
N SER A 152 6.72 13.55 20.67
CA SER A 152 5.92 12.31 20.64
C SER A 152 5.79 11.68 19.26
N LEU A 153 6.33 12.29 18.20
CA LEU A 153 6.23 11.76 16.85
C LEU A 153 6.96 10.41 16.73
N THR A 154 6.21 9.34 16.44
CA THR A 154 6.75 7.97 16.47
C THR A 154 7.29 7.48 15.13
N SER A 155 6.77 7.99 14.03
CA SER A 155 7.23 7.67 12.67
C SER A 155 6.94 8.83 11.73
N ILE A 156 7.71 8.93 10.68
CA ILE A 156 7.47 9.90 9.61
C ILE A 156 7.70 9.26 8.24
N GLU A 157 6.77 9.51 7.33
CA GLU A 157 6.90 9.16 5.93
C GLU A 157 7.12 10.43 5.10
N ILE A 158 8.20 10.46 4.34
CA ILE A 158 8.58 11.58 3.46
C ILE A 158 8.14 11.23 2.04
N PRO A 159 7.16 11.95 1.46
CA PRO A 159 6.64 11.69 0.13
C PRO A 159 7.69 11.75 -0.98
N ASN A 160 7.40 11.08 -2.09
CA ASN A 160 8.33 10.95 -3.22
C ASN A 160 8.63 12.26 -3.95
N LEU A 161 7.73 13.26 -3.86
CA LEU A 161 7.93 14.58 -4.48
C LEU A 161 8.72 15.56 -3.61
N VAL A 162 9.04 15.22 -2.35
CA VAL A 162 9.81 16.09 -1.47
C VAL A 162 11.27 16.14 -1.94
N THR A 163 11.71 17.31 -2.37
CA THR A 163 13.06 17.56 -2.88
C THR A 163 13.97 18.28 -1.90
N SER A 164 13.41 18.86 -0.82
CA SER A 164 14.18 19.53 0.24
C SER A 164 13.52 19.43 1.60
N ILE A 165 14.34 19.34 2.63
CA ILE A 165 13.97 19.37 4.05
C ILE A 165 14.83 20.43 4.71
N GLY A 166 14.18 21.47 5.26
CA GLY A 166 14.84 22.64 5.83
C GLY A 166 15.57 22.38 7.15
N ASP A 167 16.27 23.40 7.63
CA ASP A 167 17.04 23.34 8.86
C ASP A 167 16.18 22.93 10.05
N ARG A 168 16.67 22.03 10.88
CA ARG A 168 16.03 21.56 12.12
C ARG A 168 14.60 21.00 11.94
N ALA A 169 14.20 20.60 10.75
CA ALA A 169 12.82 20.20 10.47
C ALA A 169 12.29 19.10 11.40
N PHE A 170 13.11 18.13 11.82
CA PHE A 170 12.78 17.05 12.76
C PHE A 170 13.68 17.06 14.02
N ASN A 171 14.26 18.19 14.33
CA ASN A 171 15.12 18.33 15.49
C ASN A 171 14.30 18.13 16.78
N ASN A 172 14.81 17.36 17.74
CA ASN A 172 14.13 16.96 18.97
C ASN A 172 12.85 16.12 18.78
N CYS A 173 12.68 15.44 17.65
CA CYS A 173 11.68 14.37 17.51
C CYS A 173 12.20 13.07 18.18
N ARG A 174 12.28 13.06 19.51
CA ARG A 174 13.03 12.06 20.30
C ARG A 174 12.42 10.66 20.27
N TRP A 175 11.11 10.55 20.04
CA TRP A 175 10.40 9.28 20.00
C TRP A 175 10.29 8.67 18.60
N LEU A 176 10.91 9.29 17.59
CA LEU A 176 10.98 8.66 16.27
C LEU A 176 11.62 7.28 16.38
N SER A 177 10.88 6.28 15.94
CA SER A 177 11.26 4.87 15.88
C SER A 177 11.58 4.42 14.47
N SER A 178 11.15 5.18 13.44
CA SER A 178 11.47 4.95 12.03
C SER A 178 11.28 6.20 11.18
N ILE A 179 12.02 6.26 10.07
CA ILE A 179 11.88 7.28 9.02
C ILE A 179 11.73 6.52 7.69
N THR A 180 10.74 6.86 6.88
CA THR A 180 10.52 6.26 5.57
C THR A 180 10.61 7.33 4.49
N PHE A 181 11.47 7.16 3.51
CA PHE A 181 11.52 7.97 2.31
C PHE A 181 10.87 7.23 1.14
N LYS A 182 9.92 7.87 0.44
CA LYS A 182 9.27 7.29 -0.75
C LYS A 182 9.97 7.68 -2.06
N GLY A 183 10.78 8.74 -2.04
CA GLY A 183 11.55 9.17 -3.21
C GLY A 183 12.77 8.30 -3.46
N SER A 184 13.07 7.96 -4.70
CA SER A 184 14.28 7.21 -5.08
C SER A 184 15.57 8.02 -4.92
N ASN A 185 15.46 9.34 -4.91
CA ASN A 185 16.57 10.25 -4.66
C ASN A 185 16.39 10.92 -3.29
N PRO A 186 17.44 11.01 -2.47
CA PRO A 186 17.36 11.73 -1.21
C PRO A 186 17.10 13.22 -1.46
N PRO A 187 16.25 13.86 -0.61
CA PRO A 187 16.07 15.30 -0.65
C PRO A 187 17.36 16.04 -0.24
N LYS A 188 17.43 17.32 -0.56
CA LYS A 188 18.46 18.19 0.02
C LYS A 188 18.11 18.45 1.48
N PHE A 189 19.06 18.20 2.37
CA PHE A 189 18.90 18.41 3.80
C PHE A 189 19.54 19.73 4.22
N GLY A 190 18.85 20.45 5.10
CA GLY A 190 19.40 21.57 5.84
C GLY A 190 20.26 21.14 7.03
N GLU A 191 20.60 22.08 7.90
CA GLU A 191 21.42 21.83 9.07
C GLU A 191 20.61 21.25 10.23
N ASN A 192 21.20 20.31 10.99
CA ASN A 192 20.62 19.75 12.21
C ASN A 192 19.21 19.15 12.06
N VAL A 193 18.84 18.69 10.84
CA VAL A 193 17.50 18.17 10.53
C VAL A 193 17.04 17.13 11.55
N PHE A 194 17.90 16.19 11.92
CA PHE A 194 17.60 15.07 12.83
C PHE A 194 18.41 15.16 14.13
N TYR A 195 18.75 16.35 14.60
CA TYR A 195 19.44 16.50 15.88
C TYR A 195 18.55 15.97 17.02
N GLU A 196 19.13 15.24 18.01
CA GLU A 196 18.40 14.53 19.10
C GLU A 196 17.43 13.41 18.65
N VAL A 197 17.45 13.00 17.39
CA VAL A 197 16.77 11.76 16.93
C VAL A 197 17.72 10.57 17.14
N THR A 198 17.20 9.45 17.64
CA THR A 198 17.96 8.21 17.85
C THR A 198 18.54 7.68 16.54
N LYS A 199 19.86 7.47 16.45
CA LYS A 199 20.54 7.13 15.17
C LYS A 199 20.49 5.64 14.80
N THR A 200 20.06 4.79 15.71
CA THR A 200 19.93 3.33 15.47
C THR A 200 18.57 2.92 14.90
N ILE A 201 17.62 3.85 14.80
CA ILE A 201 16.32 3.57 14.20
C ILE A 201 16.47 3.20 12.72
N PRO A 202 15.58 2.35 12.16
CA PRO A 202 15.60 2.07 10.73
C PRO A 202 15.20 3.30 9.91
N VAL A 203 15.95 3.53 8.85
CA VAL A 203 15.63 4.48 7.78
C VAL A 203 15.29 3.65 6.55
N TYR A 204 14.01 3.65 6.18
CA TYR A 204 13.51 2.89 5.04
C TYR A 204 13.59 3.74 3.77
N VAL A 205 14.11 3.16 2.70
CA VAL A 205 14.29 3.83 1.40
C VAL A 205 13.80 2.91 0.26
N PRO A 206 13.42 3.46 -0.90
CA PRO A 206 13.00 2.64 -2.04
C PRO A 206 14.11 1.70 -2.50
N ALA A 207 13.71 0.62 -3.19
CA ALA A 207 14.64 -0.32 -3.81
C ALA A 207 15.64 0.40 -4.74
N ASN A 208 16.88 -0.06 -4.73
CA ASN A 208 18.02 0.50 -5.48
C ASN A 208 18.45 1.93 -5.07
N SER A 209 17.93 2.46 -3.95
CA SER A 209 18.27 3.82 -3.47
C SER A 209 19.25 3.83 -2.28
N ILE A 210 19.60 2.66 -1.75
CA ILE A 210 20.33 2.53 -0.48
C ILE A 210 21.67 3.29 -0.49
N GLU A 211 22.44 3.22 -1.58
CA GLU A 211 23.77 3.87 -1.65
C GLU A 211 23.66 5.41 -1.67
N ALA A 212 22.66 5.95 -2.37
CA ALA A 212 22.40 7.39 -2.37
C ALA A 212 22.00 7.88 -0.98
N TYR A 213 21.14 7.12 -0.28
CA TYR A 213 20.69 7.48 1.05
C TYR A 213 21.76 7.25 2.12
N LYS A 214 22.59 6.19 2.05
CA LYS A 214 23.73 6.00 2.95
C LYS A 214 24.64 7.22 2.98
N LYS A 215 24.91 7.81 1.82
CA LYS A 215 25.68 9.05 1.74
C LYS A 215 24.91 10.23 2.35
N ALA A 216 23.64 10.41 2.01
CA ALA A 216 22.87 11.59 2.37
C ALA A 216 22.47 11.63 3.86
N VAL A 217 22.04 10.49 4.44
CA VAL A 217 21.64 10.45 5.87
C VAL A 217 22.75 9.97 6.79
N GLY A 218 23.83 9.39 6.25
CA GLY A 218 25.01 9.00 7.01
C GLY A 218 25.69 10.19 7.70
N ASP A 219 25.68 11.36 7.07
CA ASP A 219 26.21 12.61 7.65
C ASP A 219 25.47 13.02 8.94
N PHE A 220 24.23 12.57 9.13
CA PHE A 220 23.48 12.73 10.38
C PHE A 220 23.71 11.60 11.38
N GLY A 221 24.53 10.59 11.05
CA GLY A 221 24.89 9.46 11.90
C GLY A 221 23.98 8.23 11.80
N PHE A 222 23.03 8.18 10.86
CA PHE A 222 22.20 6.99 10.64
C PHE A 222 23.01 5.90 9.94
N SER A 223 22.93 4.68 10.46
CA SER A 223 23.63 3.50 9.92
C SER A 223 22.67 2.33 9.58
N ASN A 224 21.45 2.34 10.15
CA ASN A 224 20.46 1.29 9.94
C ASN A 224 19.53 1.66 8.77
N ILE A 225 20.08 1.63 7.54
CA ILE A 225 19.33 1.97 6.32
C ILE A 225 18.88 0.69 5.65
N LYS A 226 17.58 0.58 5.37
CA LYS A 226 16.92 -0.60 4.81
C LYS A 226 16.15 -0.25 3.54
N GLU A 227 16.18 -1.12 2.57
CA GLU A 227 15.33 -0.98 1.40
C GLU A 227 13.91 -1.47 1.66
N THR A 228 12.94 -0.78 1.08
CA THR A 228 11.54 -1.21 1.02
C THR A 228 11.15 -1.47 -0.44
N ILE A 229 10.30 -2.48 -0.63
CA ILE A 229 9.72 -2.80 -1.92
C ILE A 229 8.20 -2.67 -1.81
N THR A 230 7.62 -1.79 -2.62
CA THR A 230 6.18 -1.70 -2.77
C THR A 230 5.78 -2.28 -4.11
N LEU A 231 4.91 -3.27 -4.09
CA LEU A 231 4.37 -3.94 -5.27
C LEU A 231 2.89 -3.60 -5.41
N THR A 232 2.45 -3.36 -6.63
CA THR A 232 1.04 -3.07 -6.95
C THR A 232 0.59 -3.84 -8.17
N ASP A 233 -0.71 -4.04 -8.33
CA ASP A 233 -1.30 -4.68 -9.51
C ASP A 233 -1.07 -3.94 -10.84
N ASN A 234 -0.58 -2.72 -10.78
CA ASN A 234 -0.51 -1.85 -11.95
C ASN A 234 0.90 -1.78 -12.56
N GLU A 235 1.89 -2.35 -11.89
CA GLU A 235 3.29 -2.28 -12.31
C GLU A 235 3.87 -3.68 -12.47
N ALA A 236 4.59 -3.90 -13.57
CA ALA A 236 5.31 -5.14 -13.81
C ALA A 236 6.47 -5.31 -12.81
N TYR A 237 6.69 -6.53 -12.38
CA TYR A 237 7.84 -6.87 -11.54
C TYR A 237 8.93 -7.51 -12.39
N THR A 238 10.07 -6.81 -12.51
CA THR A 238 11.15 -7.17 -13.46
C THR A 238 12.51 -7.38 -12.79
N ARG A 239 12.53 -7.70 -11.50
CA ARG A 239 13.77 -7.85 -10.77
C ARG A 239 14.56 -9.06 -11.25
N GLU A 240 15.85 -8.88 -11.54
CA GLU A 240 16.75 -9.92 -12.08
C GLU A 240 17.54 -10.66 -10.99
N SER A 241 17.55 -10.17 -9.75
CA SER A 241 18.29 -10.78 -8.64
C SER A 241 17.49 -10.74 -7.34
N ASP A 242 17.74 -11.69 -6.46
CA ASP A 242 17.13 -11.73 -5.11
C ASP A 242 17.61 -10.55 -4.27
N LEU A 243 16.75 -10.11 -3.35
CA LEU A 243 17.05 -9.07 -2.39
C LEU A 243 16.67 -9.53 -0.98
N GLU A 244 17.67 -9.64 -0.12
CA GLU A 244 17.51 -10.15 1.24
C GLU A 244 17.35 -9.02 2.26
N GLY A 245 16.66 -9.32 3.37
CA GLY A 245 16.58 -8.42 4.52
C GLY A 245 15.77 -7.15 4.29
N VAL A 246 14.85 -7.15 3.33
CA VAL A 246 14.02 -5.99 2.98
C VAL A 246 12.63 -6.08 3.58
N ASP A 247 12.00 -4.92 3.73
CA ASP A 247 10.57 -4.85 4.01
C ASP A 247 9.83 -4.77 2.66
N VAL A 248 8.82 -5.62 2.47
CA VAL A 248 8.02 -5.67 1.25
C VAL A 248 6.55 -5.49 1.56
N SER A 249 5.85 -4.77 0.70
CA SER A 249 4.40 -4.66 0.71
C SER A 249 3.83 -4.91 -0.69
N TYR A 250 2.67 -5.54 -0.74
CA TYR A 250 1.89 -5.73 -1.96
C TYR A 250 0.47 -5.23 -1.73
N THR A 251 0.05 -4.25 -2.50
CA THR A 251 -1.26 -3.60 -2.38
C THR A 251 -2.14 -3.91 -3.58
N ARG A 252 -3.38 -4.30 -3.30
CA ARG A 252 -4.41 -4.63 -4.29
C ARG A 252 -5.77 -4.12 -3.87
N ASN A 253 -6.56 -3.65 -4.84
CA ASN A 253 -7.98 -3.35 -4.63
C ASN A 253 -8.84 -4.59 -4.91
N PHE A 254 -9.55 -5.05 -3.89
CA PHE A 254 -10.50 -6.18 -3.96
C PHE A 254 -11.92 -5.66 -4.18
N ASN A 255 -12.37 -5.69 -5.43
CA ASN A 255 -13.72 -5.23 -5.82
C ASN A 255 -14.83 -6.21 -5.41
N ASN A 256 -14.49 -7.42 -4.99
CA ASN A 256 -15.39 -8.45 -4.51
C ASN A 256 -14.69 -9.40 -3.54
N VAL A 257 -15.46 -10.22 -2.82
CA VAL A 257 -14.98 -11.22 -1.86
C VAL A 257 -14.89 -12.64 -2.45
N LYS A 258 -14.65 -12.76 -3.75
CA LYS A 258 -14.46 -14.03 -4.44
C LYS A 258 -12.98 -14.41 -4.52
N TRP A 259 -12.71 -15.68 -4.83
CA TRP A 259 -11.35 -16.17 -5.06
C TRP A 259 -10.72 -15.49 -6.28
N GLN A 260 -9.47 -15.08 -6.14
CA GLN A 260 -8.65 -14.42 -7.16
C GLN A 260 -7.27 -15.06 -7.19
N ALA A 261 -6.63 -15.04 -8.34
CA ALA A 261 -5.25 -15.49 -8.50
C ALA A 261 -4.26 -14.60 -7.72
N LEU A 262 -3.26 -15.21 -7.11
CA LEU A 262 -2.15 -14.55 -6.43
C LEU A 262 -0.83 -15.22 -6.79
N TYR A 263 0.19 -14.42 -7.10
CA TYR A 263 1.53 -14.86 -7.42
C TYR A 263 2.55 -13.83 -6.92
N LEU A 264 3.28 -14.12 -5.86
CA LEU A 264 4.15 -13.14 -5.19
C LEU A 264 5.62 -13.61 -5.18
N PRO A 265 6.57 -12.66 -5.27
CA PRO A 265 7.99 -12.96 -5.21
C PRO A 265 8.54 -13.11 -3.78
N PHE A 266 7.68 -13.23 -2.78
CA PHE A 266 8.04 -13.40 -1.37
C PHE A 266 7.04 -14.29 -0.64
N SER A 267 7.48 -14.86 0.47
CA SER A 267 6.65 -15.72 1.33
C SER A 267 5.79 -14.90 2.28
N LEU A 268 4.57 -15.37 2.52
CA LEU A 268 3.66 -14.88 3.55
C LEU A 268 3.43 -15.99 4.58
N LYS A 269 3.56 -15.69 5.86
CA LYS A 269 3.15 -16.60 6.94
C LYS A 269 1.65 -16.47 7.17
N TYR A 270 1.01 -17.52 7.71
CA TYR A 270 -0.41 -17.49 8.05
C TYR A 270 -0.80 -16.26 8.88
N GLU A 271 0.04 -15.86 9.84
CA GLU A 271 -0.17 -14.70 10.70
C GLU A 271 -0.17 -13.36 9.95
N ASP A 272 0.48 -13.29 8.79
CA ASP A 272 0.60 -12.05 8.00
C ASP A 272 -0.71 -11.69 7.26
N TRP A 273 -1.64 -12.65 7.10
CA TRP A 273 -2.83 -12.46 6.27
C TRP A 273 -4.15 -13.00 6.85
N LYS A 274 -4.12 -13.86 7.85
CA LYS A 274 -5.29 -14.59 8.38
C LYS A 274 -6.48 -13.71 8.78
N ASP A 275 -6.24 -12.47 9.22
CA ASP A 275 -7.29 -11.58 9.73
C ASP A 275 -8.11 -10.94 8.60
N ASP A 276 -7.46 -10.58 7.48
CA ASP A 276 -8.07 -9.90 6.35
C ASP A 276 -8.41 -10.79 5.17
N PHE A 277 -7.79 -11.98 5.08
CA PHE A 277 -7.85 -12.85 3.92
C PHE A 277 -8.12 -14.31 4.27
N GLU A 278 -8.53 -15.06 3.24
CA GLU A 278 -8.36 -16.50 3.12
C GLU A 278 -7.41 -16.77 1.96
N MET A 279 -6.54 -17.75 2.11
CA MET A 279 -5.65 -18.22 1.05
C MET A 279 -5.84 -19.71 0.83
N ALA A 280 -5.60 -20.13 -0.42
CA ALA A 280 -5.63 -21.54 -0.81
C ALA A 280 -4.52 -21.83 -1.81
N TYR A 281 -4.03 -23.06 -1.80
CA TYR A 281 -3.14 -23.58 -2.82
C TYR A 281 -3.88 -24.57 -3.74
N ILE A 282 -3.35 -24.76 -4.93
CA ILE A 282 -3.88 -25.71 -5.90
C ILE A 282 -3.43 -27.11 -5.49
N ASN A 283 -4.39 -28.01 -5.25
CA ASN A 283 -4.13 -29.39 -4.85
C ASN A 283 -4.03 -30.34 -6.05
N GLY A 284 -4.88 -30.12 -7.05
CA GLY A 284 -4.90 -30.98 -8.23
C GLY A 284 -6.08 -30.68 -9.14
N ILE A 285 -6.26 -31.54 -10.13
CA ILE A 285 -7.35 -31.49 -11.10
C ILE A 285 -8.04 -32.82 -11.12
N ILE A 286 -9.37 -32.77 -11.06
CA ILE A 286 -10.24 -33.93 -11.23
C ILE A 286 -10.99 -33.77 -12.54
N GLN A 287 -10.95 -34.81 -13.38
CA GLN A 287 -11.69 -34.91 -14.61
C GLN A 287 -12.68 -36.07 -14.50
N ARG A 288 -13.92 -35.86 -14.94
CA ARG A 288 -14.97 -36.86 -14.94
C ARG A 288 -15.56 -37.00 -16.31
N ASP A 289 -15.70 -38.26 -16.74
CA ASP A 289 -16.53 -38.70 -17.83
C ASP A 289 -17.79 -39.28 -17.15
N ASN A 290 -18.92 -38.62 -17.26
CA ASN A 290 -20.12 -38.95 -16.48
C ASN A 290 -21.02 -39.96 -17.19
N ASP A 291 -20.80 -40.20 -18.48
CA ASP A 291 -21.61 -41.10 -19.32
C ASP A 291 -20.81 -42.24 -19.99
N ASP A 292 -19.52 -42.36 -19.64
CA ASP A 292 -18.58 -43.40 -20.10
C ASP A 292 -18.41 -43.41 -21.63
N ASP A 293 -18.57 -42.27 -22.32
CA ASP A 293 -18.35 -42.15 -23.77
C ASP A 293 -16.89 -41.93 -24.16
N GLY A 294 -16.02 -41.74 -23.19
CA GLY A 294 -14.58 -41.49 -23.33
C GLY A 294 -14.21 -40.02 -23.47
N GLU A 295 -15.19 -39.12 -23.44
CA GLU A 295 -14.97 -37.68 -23.38
C GLU A 295 -15.09 -37.14 -21.95
N ILE A 296 -14.38 -36.06 -21.66
CA ILE A 296 -14.42 -35.44 -20.32
C ILE A 296 -15.55 -34.41 -20.26
N ASP A 297 -16.55 -34.68 -19.44
CA ASP A 297 -17.69 -33.82 -19.21
C ASP A 297 -17.40 -32.70 -18.25
N GLU A 298 -16.64 -32.97 -17.22
CA GLU A 298 -16.40 -32.06 -16.12
C GLU A 298 -14.92 -32.00 -15.74
N THR A 299 -14.42 -30.80 -15.57
CA THR A 299 -13.07 -30.53 -15.02
C THR A 299 -13.20 -29.67 -13.79
N GLU A 300 -12.67 -30.15 -12.67
CA GLU A 300 -12.64 -29.49 -11.36
C GLU A 300 -11.20 -29.22 -10.95
N VAL A 301 -10.90 -27.98 -10.54
CA VAL A 301 -9.65 -27.66 -9.88
C VAL A 301 -9.88 -27.71 -8.37
N GLU A 302 -9.23 -28.65 -7.71
CA GLU A 302 -9.26 -28.73 -6.26
C GLU A 302 -8.28 -27.76 -5.64
N ILE A 303 -8.76 -26.94 -4.71
CA ILE A 303 -7.95 -26.03 -3.92
C ILE A 303 -8.11 -26.31 -2.41
N ILE A 304 -7.04 -26.21 -1.67
CA ILE A 304 -7.05 -26.44 -0.23
C ILE A 304 -6.82 -25.12 0.49
N LYS A 305 -7.74 -24.76 1.38
CA LYS A 305 -7.59 -23.58 2.26
C LYS A 305 -6.46 -23.79 3.24
N MET A 306 -5.58 -22.82 3.32
CA MET A 306 -4.50 -22.77 4.29
C MET A 306 -5.03 -22.35 5.66
N LYS A 307 -4.71 -23.13 6.69
CA LYS A 307 -5.01 -22.83 8.10
C LYS A 307 -3.73 -22.61 8.92
N SER A 308 -2.58 -22.81 8.32
CA SER A 308 -1.26 -22.68 8.94
C SER A 308 -0.16 -22.55 7.87
N GLY A 309 1.10 -22.46 8.31
CA GLY A 309 2.26 -22.50 7.44
C GLY A 309 2.56 -21.18 6.71
N SER A 310 3.25 -21.30 5.58
CA SER A 310 3.69 -20.15 4.77
C SER A 310 3.52 -20.45 3.29
N THR A 311 3.24 -19.39 2.49
CA THR A 311 3.30 -19.50 1.03
C THR A 311 4.74 -19.65 0.57
N GLN A 312 4.92 -20.26 -0.59
CA GLN A 312 6.22 -20.26 -1.28
C GLN A 312 6.30 -19.06 -2.23
N PRO A 313 7.45 -18.39 -2.35
CA PRO A 313 7.62 -17.35 -3.35
C PRO A 313 7.55 -17.94 -4.76
N ASN A 314 7.10 -17.15 -5.70
CA ASN A 314 7.01 -17.53 -7.10
C ASN A 314 6.16 -18.81 -7.35
N ALA A 315 5.11 -18.98 -6.54
CA ALA A 315 4.16 -20.09 -6.67
C ALA A 315 2.72 -19.57 -6.79
N PRO A 316 1.85 -20.24 -7.54
CA PRO A 316 0.46 -19.85 -7.73
C PRO A 316 -0.38 -20.20 -6.50
N TYR A 317 -1.07 -19.20 -5.98
CA TYR A 317 -2.05 -19.31 -4.91
C TYR A 317 -3.37 -18.67 -5.32
N LEU A 318 -4.41 -18.92 -4.54
CA LEU A 318 -5.64 -18.16 -4.57
C LEU A 318 -5.76 -17.36 -3.29
N ILE A 319 -6.31 -16.17 -3.43
CA ILE A 319 -6.60 -15.26 -2.31
C ILE A 319 -8.04 -14.77 -2.39
N ARG A 320 -8.68 -14.65 -1.24
CA ARG A 320 -10.01 -14.07 -1.09
C ARG A 320 -9.98 -13.08 0.08
N ALA A 321 -10.27 -11.81 -0.18
CA ALA A 321 -10.42 -10.83 0.89
C ALA A 321 -11.74 -11.05 1.65
N LYS A 322 -11.74 -10.88 2.97
CA LYS A 322 -12.95 -10.97 3.81
C LYS A 322 -13.87 -9.78 3.63
N THR A 323 -13.32 -8.64 3.21
CA THR A 323 -14.05 -7.41 2.88
C THR A 323 -13.50 -6.78 1.62
N THR A 324 -14.33 -6.04 0.87
CA THR A 324 -13.89 -5.29 -0.31
C THR A 324 -13.05 -4.06 0.06
N GLY A 325 -12.36 -3.50 -0.92
CA GLY A 325 -11.52 -2.31 -0.78
C GLY A 325 -10.05 -2.57 -1.03
N GLU A 326 -9.26 -1.54 -0.84
CA GLU A 326 -7.80 -1.66 -0.93
C GLU A 326 -7.26 -2.41 0.29
N LYS A 327 -6.39 -3.37 0.05
CA LYS A 327 -5.76 -4.22 1.06
C LYS A 327 -4.28 -4.38 0.76
N THR A 328 -3.49 -4.42 1.81
CA THR A 328 -2.03 -4.58 1.72
C THR A 328 -1.56 -5.81 2.48
N LEU A 329 -0.77 -6.63 1.83
CA LEU A 329 0.02 -7.72 2.42
C LEU A 329 1.45 -7.20 2.65
N SER A 330 1.97 -7.29 3.87
CA SER A 330 3.29 -6.77 4.21
C SER A 330 4.11 -7.77 5.01
N VAL A 331 5.38 -7.87 4.68
CA VAL A 331 6.34 -8.69 5.42
C VAL A 331 7.61 -7.89 5.67
N LYS A 332 8.14 -7.96 6.90
CA LYS A 332 9.38 -7.30 7.28
C LYS A 332 10.55 -8.26 7.24
N ASN A 333 11.72 -7.73 6.90
CA ASN A 333 13.01 -8.43 6.91
C ASN A 333 12.94 -9.79 6.19
N THR A 334 12.42 -9.79 4.97
CA THR A 334 12.24 -10.98 4.14
C THR A 334 13.15 -10.95 2.91
N THR A 335 13.19 -12.05 2.19
CA THR A 335 13.79 -12.12 0.86
C THR A 335 12.71 -11.90 -0.18
N VAL A 336 12.95 -10.98 -1.11
CA VAL A 336 12.16 -10.81 -2.32
C VAL A 336 12.95 -11.40 -3.48
N TYR A 337 12.41 -12.44 -4.09
CA TYR A 337 13.08 -13.23 -5.11
C TYR A 337 13.01 -12.56 -6.47
N ALA A 338 14.00 -12.82 -7.30
CA ALA A 338 13.99 -12.43 -8.70
C ALA A 338 12.76 -12.99 -9.42
N ALA A 339 12.29 -12.27 -10.43
CA ALA A 339 11.27 -12.79 -11.32
C ALA A 339 11.87 -13.98 -12.09
N PRO A 340 11.32 -15.20 -11.94
CA PRO A 340 11.81 -16.34 -12.72
C PRO A 340 11.48 -16.12 -14.20
N GLU A 341 12.31 -16.64 -15.08
CA GLU A 341 12.01 -16.60 -16.51
C GLU A 341 10.71 -17.35 -16.83
N GLU A 342 10.49 -18.47 -16.16
CA GLU A 342 9.25 -19.25 -16.22
C GLU A 342 9.00 -19.90 -14.85
N SER A 343 7.76 -19.87 -14.38
CA SER A 343 7.35 -20.57 -13.16
C SER A 343 5.96 -21.14 -13.37
N TYR A 344 5.82 -22.44 -13.17
CA TYR A 344 4.54 -23.12 -13.27
C TYR A 344 4.42 -24.25 -12.24
N VAL A 345 3.19 -24.62 -11.95
CA VAL A 345 2.84 -25.85 -11.22
C VAL A 345 2.18 -26.80 -12.21
N ASP A 346 2.73 -28.00 -12.33
CA ASP A 346 2.23 -29.07 -13.17
C ASP A 346 1.22 -29.91 -12.37
N CYS A 347 -0.03 -29.90 -12.82
CA CYS A 347 -1.14 -30.70 -12.29
C CYS A 347 -1.68 -31.68 -13.34
N SER A 348 -0.80 -32.28 -14.13
CA SER A 348 -1.16 -33.19 -15.23
C SER A 348 -1.95 -34.39 -14.74
N THR A 349 -2.95 -34.75 -15.54
CA THR A 349 -3.75 -35.98 -15.42
C THR A 349 -3.30 -37.01 -16.46
N THR A 350 -3.96 -38.14 -16.50
CA THR A 350 -3.73 -39.16 -17.53
C THR A 350 -4.21 -38.72 -18.94
N THR A 351 -5.16 -37.80 -19.00
CA THR A 351 -5.82 -37.36 -20.24
C THR A 351 -5.33 -36.02 -20.74
N ALA A 352 -4.88 -35.12 -19.87
CA ALA A 352 -4.40 -33.80 -20.24
C ALA A 352 -3.29 -33.30 -19.31
N THR A 353 -2.53 -32.33 -19.80
CA THR A 353 -1.50 -31.63 -19.05
C THR A 353 -2.04 -30.25 -18.67
N PHE A 354 -1.98 -29.91 -17.40
CA PHE A 354 -2.43 -28.65 -16.85
C PHE A 354 -1.26 -27.94 -16.20
N PHE A 355 -0.97 -26.72 -16.64
CA PHE A 355 0.04 -25.86 -16.06
C PHE A 355 -0.58 -24.60 -15.49
N PHE A 356 -0.30 -24.30 -14.23
CA PHE A 356 -0.63 -23.01 -13.63
C PHE A 356 0.61 -22.13 -13.68
N VAL A 357 0.59 -21.15 -14.58
CA VAL A 357 1.73 -20.30 -14.91
C VAL A 357 1.59 -18.95 -14.25
N GLY A 358 2.56 -18.59 -13.40
CA GLY A 358 2.61 -17.28 -12.77
C GLY A 358 3.11 -16.19 -13.69
N THR A 359 2.65 -14.95 -13.51
CA THR A 359 3.11 -13.79 -14.26
C THR A 359 3.33 -12.57 -13.39
N TYR A 360 4.42 -11.87 -13.67
CA TYR A 360 4.73 -10.55 -13.14
C TYR A 360 4.52 -9.42 -14.16
N ASN A 361 4.07 -9.79 -15.36
CA ASN A 361 3.78 -8.86 -16.44
C ASN A 361 2.27 -8.83 -16.73
N THR A 362 1.81 -7.73 -17.32
CA THR A 362 0.49 -7.71 -17.94
C THR A 362 0.50 -8.60 -19.18
N ILE A 363 -0.46 -9.51 -19.27
CA ILE A 363 -0.67 -10.32 -20.48
C ILE A 363 -1.93 -9.82 -21.18
N PRO A 364 -1.83 -9.31 -22.42
CA PRO A 364 -2.99 -8.85 -23.17
C PRO A 364 -4.03 -9.96 -23.34
N TYR A 365 -5.31 -9.57 -23.34
CA TYR A 365 -6.38 -10.55 -23.45
C TYR A 365 -6.35 -11.28 -24.81
N GLU A 366 -5.91 -10.61 -25.88
CA GLU A 366 -5.74 -11.21 -27.20
C GLU A 366 -4.80 -12.42 -27.15
N THR A 367 -3.70 -12.31 -26.39
CA THR A 367 -2.74 -13.40 -26.19
C THR A 367 -3.40 -14.56 -25.42
N LEU A 368 -4.13 -14.26 -24.33
CA LEU A 368 -4.84 -15.31 -23.58
C LEU A 368 -5.89 -16.02 -24.46
N ALA A 369 -6.61 -15.26 -25.27
CA ALA A 369 -7.64 -15.79 -26.16
C ALA A 369 -7.06 -16.59 -27.34
N GLU A 370 -5.97 -16.13 -27.95
CA GLU A 370 -5.28 -16.80 -29.06
C GLU A 370 -4.80 -18.19 -28.67
N TYR A 371 -4.22 -18.31 -27.46
CA TYR A 371 -3.71 -19.58 -26.96
C TYR A 371 -4.72 -20.40 -26.15
N GLY A 372 -5.93 -19.87 -25.93
CA GLY A 372 -6.98 -20.57 -25.17
C GLY A 372 -6.67 -20.74 -23.69
N TYR A 373 -6.00 -19.77 -23.07
CA TYR A 373 -5.62 -19.80 -21.66
C TYR A 373 -6.78 -19.41 -20.75
N TYR A 374 -6.84 -20.05 -19.59
CA TYR A 374 -7.85 -19.78 -18.57
C TYR A 374 -7.28 -18.86 -17.48
N ALA A 375 -8.06 -17.89 -17.07
CA ALA A 375 -7.71 -16.98 -15.98
C ALA A 375 -8.84 -16.89 -14.95
N MET A 376 -8.52 -16.42 -13.74
CA MET A 376 -9.53 -16.18 -12.70
C MET A 376 -10.40 -14.98 -13.06
N GLY A 377 -11.68 -15.20 -13.31
CA GLY A 377 -12.67 -14.17 -13.57
C GLY A 377 -13.94 -14.41 -12.76
N GLY A 378 -14.32 -13.43 -11.92
CA GLY A 378 -15.54 -13.53 -11.11
C GLY A 378 -15.54 -14.65 -10.06
N GLY A 379 -14.39 -15.23 -9.73
CA GLY A 379 -14.23 -16.33 -8.78
C GLY A 379 -14.24 -17.72 -9.43
N GLU A 380 -14.21 -17.77 -10.75
CA GLU A 380 -14.22 -18.99 -11.57
C GLU A 380 -13.03 -18.95 -12.55
N LEU A 381 -12.62 -20.11 -13.06
CA LEU A 381 -11.66 -20.20 -14.15
C LEU A 381 -12.43 -20.07 -15.47
N VAL A 382 -12.16 -18.99 -16.20
CA VAL A 382 -12.81 -18.69 -17.47
C VAL A 382 -11.76 -18.49 -18.56
N MET A 383 -12.07 -18.88 -19.78
CA MET A 383 -11.29 -18.44 -20.93
C MET A 383 -11.41 -16.93 -21.05
N SER A 384 -10.38 -16.27 -21.57
CA SER A 384 -10.29 -14.81 -21.63
C SER A 384 -11.63 -14.14 -21.96
N ASN A 385 -12.02 -13.18 -21.14
CA ASN A 385 -13.31 -12.46 -21.20
C ASN A 385 -13.19 -11.02 -21.71
N GLY A 386 -12.12 -10.69 -22.42
CA GLY A 386 -11.86 -9.35 -22.95
C GLY A 386 -11.12 -8.40 -21.99
N SER A 387 -10.49 -8.93 -20.95
CA SER A 387 -9.68 -8.16 -20.01
C SER A 387 -8.26 -8.70 -19.94
N ASP A 388 -7.28 -7.81 -19.88
CA ASP A 388 -5.89 -8.17 -19.67
C ASP A 388 -5.67 -8.84 -18.31
N LEU A 389 -4.77 -9.80 -18.26
CA LEU A 389 -4.30 -10.38 -17.01
C LEU A 389 -3.25 -9.44 -16.39
N LYS A 390 -3.53 -8.93 -15.23
CA LYS A 390 -2.63 -8.02 -14.49
C LYS A 390 -1.42 -8.75 -13.92
N PRO A 391 -0.33 -8.04 -13.58
CA PRO A 391 0.79 -8.61 -12.83
C PRO A 391 0.35 -9.28 -11.52
N PHE A 392 1.22 -10.12 -10.96
CA PHE A 392 0.99 -10.86 -9.72
C PHE A 392 -0.23 -11.79 -9.77
N ARG A 393 -0.49 -12.35 -10.95
CA ARG A 393 -1.54 -13.33 -11.23
C ARG A 393 -0.92 -14.62 -11.78
N TRP A 394 -1.75 -15.58 -12.01
CA TRP A 394 -1.45 -16.78 -12.78
C TRP A 394 -2.59 -17.09 -13.73
N PHE A 395 -2.28 -17.87 -14.76
CA PHE A 395 -3.22 -18.41 -15.73
C PHE A 395 -2.99 -19.90 -15.89
N MET A 396 -3.99 -20.61 -16.38
CA MET A 396 -3.90 -22.04 -16.60
C MET A 396 -3.81 -22.32 -18.10
N VAL A 397 -2.83 -23.17 -18.44
CA VAL A 397 -2.63 -23.73 -19.77
C VAL A 397 -3.12 -25.16 -19.74
N VAL A 398 -3.91 -25.55 -20.74
CA VAL A 398 -4.39 -26.92 -20.93
C VAL A 398 -3.83 -27.47 -22.23
N GLU A 399 -3.00 -28.51 -22.14
CA GLU A 399 -2.48 -29.23 -23.30
C GLU A 399 -3.12 -30.62 -23.34
N THR A 400 -4.00 -30.84 -24.27
CA THR A 400 -4.60 -32.18 -24.49
C THR A 400 -3.67 -33.03 -25.35
N ARG A 401 -3.44 -34.28 -24.98
CA ARG A 401 -2.54 -35.19 -25.70
C ARG A 401 -3.08 -35.65 -27.05
N SER A 402 -4.37 -35.42 -27.34
CA SER A 402 -5.06 -35.97 -28.51
C SER A 402 -6.06 -35.05 -29.20
N TYR A 403 -6.31 -33.84 -28.73
CA TYR A 403 -7.44 -33.04 -29.23
C TYR A 403 -7.09 -31.55 -29.39
N ARG A 404 -7.23 -31.03 -30.61
CA ARG A 404 -7.41 -29.60 -30.83
C ARG A 404 -8.90 -29.31 -30.63
N PRO A 405 -9.29 -28.43 -29.67
CA PRO A 405 -10.69 -28.07 -29.52
C PRO A 405 -11.23 -27.54 -30.86
N SER A 406 -12.27 -28.11 -31.36
CA SER A 406 -13.02 -27.53 -32.49
C SER A 406 -13.68 -26.23 -31.98
N SER A 407 -13.95 -25.29 -32.90
CA SER A 407 -14.57 -24.01 -32.57
C SER A 407 -15.98 -24.11 -31.92
N HIS A 408 -16.51 -25.31 -31.72
CA HIS A 408 -17.81 -25.62 -31.14
C HIS A 408 -17.74 -26.10 -29.68
N ASP A 409 -16.54 -26.49 -29.15
CA ASP A 409 -16.39 -26.98 -27.77
C ASP A 409 -16.10 -25.85 -26.76
N ARG A 410 -16.63 -24.70 -27.01
CA ARG A 410 -16.25 -23.43 -26.36
C ARG A 410 -16.89 -23.18 -25.02
N ALA A 411 -17.15 -24.07 -24.16
CA ALA A 411 -17.54 -23.70 -22.79
C ALA A 411 -17.77 -24.90 -21.88
N LYS A 412 -16.78 -25.75 -21.67
CA LYS A 412 -16.82 -26.50 -20.42
C LYS A 412 -16.26 -25.55 -19.35
N VAL A 413 -17.13 -25.14 -18.45
CA VAL A 413 -16.75 -24.31 -17.29
C VAL A 413 -15.85 -25.17 -16.42
N ILE A 414 -14.65 -24.67 -16.12
CA ILE A 414 -13.77 -25.31 -15.14
C ILE A 414 -14.16 -24.78 -13.77
N THR A 415 -14.66 -25.65 -12.92
CA THR A 415 -15.12 -25.29 -11.58
C THR A 415 -14.01 -25.36 -10.55
N LEU A 416 -14.13 -24.57 -9.47
CA LEU A 416 -13.26 -24.64 -8.31
C LEU A 416 -13.96 -25.41 -7.19
N LYS A 417 -13.31 -26.48 -6.73
CA LYS A 417 -13.72 -27.19 -5.54
C LYS A 417 -12.81 -26.82 -4.35
N VAL A 418 -13.40 -26.17 -3.36
CA VAL A 418 -12.71 -25.70 -2.18
C VAL A 418 -12.78 -26.78 -1.09
N LEU A 419 -11.64 -27.27 -0.67
CA LEU A 419 -11.49 -28.22 0.45
C LEU A 419 -10.91 -27.50 1.65
N ASP A 420 -11.33 -27.91 2.85
CA ASP A 420 -10.65 -27.52 4.07
C ASP A 420 -9.44 -28.44 4.33
N GLU A 421 -8.38 -27.91 4.94
CA GLU A 421 -7.12 -28.64 5.21
C GLU A 421 -7.35 -29.96 5.99
N ASP A 422 -8.43 -30.02 6.78
CA ASP A 422 -8.81 -31.21 7.58
C ASP A 422 -9.57 -32.28 6.76
N GLU A 423 -10.02 -31.95 5.55
CA GLU A 423 -10.79 -32.88 4.69
C GLU A 423 -9.89 -33.69 3.76
N THR A 424 -8.58 -33.46 3.80
CA THR A 424 -7.61 -34.17 2.96
C THR A 424 -7.34 -35.57 3.48
N THR A 425 -8.18 -36.53 3.12
CA THR A 425 -7.86 -37.94 3.30
C THR A 425 -6.84 -38.37 2.24
N GLY A 426 -5.56 -38.31 2.59
CA GLY A 426 -4.56 -39.21 2.02
C GLY A 426 -3.98 -38.86 0.65
N VAL A 427 -3.93 -37.60 0.24
CA VAL A 427 -3.10 -37.23 -0.91
C VAL A 427 -1.75 -36.74 -0.43
N ALA A 428 -0.72 -37.46 -0.85
CA ALA A 428 0.67 -37.16 -0.56
C ALA A 428 0.99 -35.70 -0.82
N ASN A 429 1.72 -35.08 0.13
CA ASN A 429 2.43 -33.84 -0.07
C ASN A 429 2.89 -33.70 -1.52
N ILE A 430 2.27 -32.79 -2.28
CA ILE A 430 2.93 -32.25 -3.43
C ILE A 430 4.12 -31.48 -2.86
N GLN A 431 5.24 -32.17 -2.70
CA GLN A 431 6.51 -31.52 -2.54
C GLN A 431 6.62 -30.61 -3.75
N HIS A 432 6.59 -29.31 -3.53
CA HIS A 432 7.08 -28.34 -4.50
C HIS A 432 8.47 -28.82 -4.88
N GLN A 433 8.56 -29.53 -5.99
CA GLN A 433 9.86 -29.96 -6.51
C GLN A 433 10.56 -28.69 -6.99
N SER A 434 11.29 -28.09 -6.07
CA SER A 434 12.41 -27.24 -6.43
C SER A 434 13.34 -28.07 -7.28
N ALA A 435 13.57 -27.63 -8.52
CA ALA A 435 14.47 -28.21 -9.48
C ALA A 435 14.08 -29.63 -9.96
N ASN A 436 13.09 -29.69 -10.83
CA ASN A 436 12.91 -30.85 -11.67
C ASN A 436 14.11 -30.90 -12.65
N THR A 437 14.99 -31.89 -12.47
CA THR A 437 16.13 -32.14 -13.36
C THR A 437 15.70 -32.61 -14.74
N GLN A 438 14.43 -32.52 -15.07
CA GLN A 438 13.85 -32.99 -16.33
C GLN A 438 14.00 -31.92 -17.41
N LEU A 439 14.25 -32.39 -18.61
CA LEU A 439 14.51 -31.60 -19.80
C LEU A 439 13.27 -31.61 -20.69
N TYR A 440 12.87 -30.43 -21.18
CA TYR A 440 11.71 -30.24 -22.04
C TYR A 440 12.08 -29.47 -23.30
N ASP A 441 11.40 -29.74 -24.42
CA ASP A 441 11.44 -28.89 -25.62
C ASP A 441 10.55 -27.65 -25.45
N LEU A 442 10.59 -26.73 -26.42
CA LEU A 442 9.77 -25.50 -26.38
C LEU A 442 8.26 -25.76 -26.43
N ASN A 443 7.84 -27.00 -26.76
CA ASN A 443 6.45 -27.41 -26.78
C ASN A 443 6.07 -28.15 -25.48
N GLY A 444 6.89 -28.06 -24.43
CA GLY A 444 6.65 -28.70 -23.14
C GLY A 444 6.83 -30.22 -23.12
N ARG A 445 7.35 -30.84 -24.19
CA ARG A 445 7.55 -32.28 -24.23
C ARG A 445 8.84 -32.66 -23.51
N LYS A 446 8.73 -33.63 -22.59
CA LYS A 446 9.88 -34.21 -21.92
C LYS A 446 10.81 -34.89 -22.93
N VAL A 447 12.08 -34.52 -22.91
CA VAL A 447 13.13 -35.05 -23.78
C VAL A 447 14.24 -35.69 -22.98
N SER A 448 14.84 -36.75 -23.54
CA SER A 448 16.00 -37.39 -22.93
C SER A 448 17.27 -36.65 -23.33
N GLU A 449 18.14 -36.39 -22.36
CA GLU A 449 19.45 -35.73 -22.59
C GLU A 449 20.32 -36.44 -23.60
N ASN A 450 20.13 -37.75 -23.76
CA ASN A 450 20.96 -38.58 -24.64
C ASN A 450 20.63 -38.49 -26.13
N ASN A 451 19.53 -37.79 -26.52
CA ASN A 451 19.05 -37.73 -27.90
C ASN A 451 18.59 -36.33 -28.31
N LEU A 452 19.27 -35.30 -27.87
CA LEU A 452 18.91 -33.92 -28.21
C LEU A 452 19.25 -33.62 -29.68
N LYS A 453 18.24 -33.17 -30.43
CA LYS A 453 18.44 -32.60 -31.77
C LYS A 453 18.79 -31.10 -31.62
N PRO A 454 19.40 -30.48 -32.64
CA PRO A 454 19.55 -29.03 -32.62
C PRO A 454 18.24 -28.33 -32.35
N GLY A 455 18.22 -27.44 -31.34
CA GLY A 455 16.98 -26.76 -30.90
C GLY A 455 17.14 -26.07 -29.55
N VAL A 456 16.08 -25.42 -29.11
CA VAL A 456 16.02 -24.76 -27.79
C VAL A 456 15.29 -25.70 -26.82
N TYR A 457 15.84 -25.84 -25.62
CA TYR A 457 15.34 -26.72 -24.57
C TYR A 457 15.30 -25.99 -23.22
N VAL A 458 14.46 -26.49 -22.31
CA VAL A 458 14.33 -25.97 -20.95
C VAL A 458 14.76 -27.04 -19.95
N LYS A 459 15.71 -26.72 -19.07
CA LYS A 459 16.14 -27.57 -17.96
C LYS A 459 16.30 -26.71 -16.70
N ASN A 460 15.65 -27.12 -15.61
CA ASN A 460 15.66 -26.35 -14.36
C ASN A 460 15.20 -24.88 -14.55
N GLY A 461 14.19 -24.65 -15.42
CA GLY A 461 13.70 -23.30 -15.72
C GLY A 461 14.65 -22.45 -16.60
N LYS A 462 15.76 -22.99 -17.07
CA LYS A 462 16.70 -22.26 -17.95
C LYS A 462 16.67 -22.78 -19.37
N LYS A 463 16.52 -21.87 -20.33
CA LYS A 463 16.64 -22.19 -21.76
C LYS A 463 18.11 -22.38 -22.13
N PHE A 464 18.38 -23.39 -22.93
CA PHE A 464 19.68 -23.58 -23.55
C PHE A 464 19.51 -24.06 -25.00
N VAL A 465 20.47 -23.75 -25.83
CA VAL A 465 20.48 -24.09 -27.25
C VAL A 465 21.42 -25.27 -27.49
N VAL A 466 20.89 -26.33 -28.07
CA VAL A 466 21.67 -27.41 -28.64
C VAL A 466 21.93 -27.06 -30.11
N LYS A 467 23.19 -26.91 -30.47
CA LYS A 467 23.64 -26.58 -31.83
C LYS A 467 23.79 -27.82 -32.70
#